data_e8311b72144e793bb78005fccf7a04dc
#
_entry.id   e8311b72144e793bb78005fccf7a04dc
#
_cell.length_a   1.000
_cell.length_b   1.000
_cell.length_c   1.000
_cell.angle_alpha   90.00
_cell.angle_beta   90.00
_cell.angle_gamma   90.00
#
_symmetry.space_group_name_H-M   'P 1'
#
loop_
_entity.id
_entity.type
_entity.pdbx_description
1 polymer ?
#
loop_
_entity_poly.entity_id
_entity_poly.type
_entity_poly.pdbx_seq_one_letter_code
_entity_poly.pdbx_strand_id
1 'polypeptide(L)'
;MIPAWVDGSLQPVEKLEAHKLGLKHKAISVFVFYQNKILLQRRALGKYHTPGLWANTCCTHPYWNEIDTDCASRRLFEELHLSDLKLENRGKIEYRADVGKGLIEHEVVEIFIATCANPPKVIPNPEEVMEVKWVDQIELANKVKLNPDEFTPWLRIYMLKHFEQISGTITA
;
A
#
# COMPACT_ATOMS: atom_id res chain seq x y z
N MET A 1 2.91 -5.52 -17.30
CA MET A 1 4.29 -5.82 -16.87
C MET A 1 4.66 -4.84 -15.79
N ILE A 2 5.34 -5.29 -14.73
CA ILE A 2 5.87 -4.46 -13.63
C ILE A 2 7.40 -4.49 -13.66
N PRO A 3 8.09 -3.46 -13.11
CA PRO A 3 9.54 -3.45 -13.03
C PRO A 3 10.03 -4.44 -11.95
N ALA A 4 10.80 -5.46 -12.33
CA ALA A 4 11.41 -6.42 -11.42
C ALA A 4 12.90 -6.61 -11.73
N TRP A 5 13.70 -6.95 -10.71
CA TRP A 5 15.11 -7.25 -10.89
C TRP A 5 15.30 -8.71 -11.28
N VAL A 6 15.90 -8.91 -12.46
CA VAL A 6 16.32 -10.21 -12.98
C VAL A 6 17.81 -10.13 -13.31
N ASP A 7 18.61 -11.00 -12.73
CA ASP A 7 20.08 -11.03 -12.89
C ASP A 7 20.75 -9.66 -12.62
N GLY A 8 20.25 -8.96 -11.60
CA GLY A 8 20.80 -7.67 -11.16
C GLY A 8 20.35 -6.45 -11.99
N SER A 9 19.56 -6.64 -13.04
CA SER A 9 19.02 -5.56 -13.88
C SER A 9 17.51 -5.45 -13.78
N LEU A 10 16.98 -4.22 -13.88
CA LEU A 10 15.54 -3.97 -13.86
C LEU A 10 14.95 -4.30 -15.23
N GLN A 11 13.93 -5.17 -15.24
CA GLN A 11 13.30 -5.67 -16.46
C GLN A 11 11.77 -5.72 -16.30
N PRO A 12 11.00 -5.68 -17.43
CA PRO A 12 9.55 -5.86 -17.39
C PRO A 12 9.20 -7.34 -17.18
N VAL A 13 8.55 -7.66 -16.06
CA VAL A 13 8.10 -9.01 -15.71
C VAL A 13 6.58 -9.01 -15.54
N GLU A 14 5.92 -10.12 -15.86
CA GLU A 14 4.50 -10.29 -15.56
C GLU A 14 4.30 -10.29 -14.03
N LYS A 15 3.26 -9.58 -13.55
CA LYS A 15 3.06 -9.35 -12.13
C LYS A 15 2.94 -10.64 -11.33
N LEU A 16 2.11 -11.58 -11.77
CA LEU A 16 1.89 -12.83 -11.05
C LEU A 16 3.14 -13.71 -11.06
N GLU A 17 3.91 -13.69 -12.15
CA GLU A 17 5.19 -14.40 -12.26
C GLU A 17 6.21 -13.84 -11.26
N ALA A 18 6.34 -12.52 -11.18
CA ALA A 18 7.22 -11.89 -10.19
C ALA A 18 6.92 -12.36 -8.75
N HIS A 19 5.63 -12.47 -8.40
CA HIS A 19 5.21 -12.95 -7.08
C HIS A 19 5.42 -14.46 -6.89
N LYS A 20 5.19 -15.29 -7.93
CA LYS A 20 5.43 -16.75 -7.87
C LYS A 20 6.91 -17.08 -7.69
N LEU A 21 7.77 -16.34 -8.36
CA LEU A 21 9.22 -16.52 -8.29
C LEU A 21 9.85 -15.77 -7.11
N GLY A 22 9.09 -14.90 -6.43
CA GLY A 22 9.58 -14.04 -5.35
C GLY A 22 10.67 -13.09 -5.81
N LEU A 23 10.61 -12.63 -7.08
CA LEU A 23 11.55 -11.66 -7.61
C LEU A 23 11.43 -10.34 -6.87
N LYS A 24 12.56 -9.69 -6.64
CA LYS A 24 12.56 -8.32 -6.14
C LYS A 24 11.94 -7.40 -7.20
N HIS A 25 10.95 -6.60 -6.85
CA HIS A 25 10.23 -5.74 -7.78
C HIS A 25 9.82 -4.41 -7.16
N LYS A 26 9.51 -3.42 -8.00
CA LYS A 26 9.06 -2.11 -7.55
C LYS A 26 7.60 -2.15 -7.12
N ALA A 27 7.32 -1.44 -6.04
CA ALA A 27 5.96 -1.23 -5.56
C ALA A 27 5.77 0.21 -5.05
N ILE A 28 4.51 0.57 -4.80
CA ILE A 28 4.08 1.87 -4.29
C ILE A 28 3.13 1.64 -3.13
N SER A 29 3.32 2.36 -2.05
CA SER A 29 2.35 2.44 -0.95
C SER A 29 1.98 3.88 -0.66
N VAL A 30 0.68 4.13 -0.58
CA VAL A 30 0.14 5.45 -0.24
C VAL A 30 -0.60 5.39 1.09
N PHE A 31 -0.36 6.40 1.91
CA PHE A 31 -1.07 6.64 3.16
C PHE A 31 -1.75 8.01 3.09
N VAL A 32 -3.07 8.03 3.17
CA VAL A 32 -3.84 9.28 3.21
C VAL A 32 -4.24 9.56 4.64
N PHE A 33 -3.90 10.77 5.11
CA PHE A 33 -4.16 11.24 6.46
C PHE A 33 -5.22 12.33 6.49
N TYR A 34 -6.04 12.28 7.53
CA TYR A 34 -6.88 13.38 7.98
C TYR A 34 -6.75 13.48 9.50
N GLN A 35 -6.23 14.60 10.01
CA GLN A 35 -5.81 14.72 11.40
C GLN A 35 -4.85 13.58 11.79
N ASN A 36 -5.09 12.90 12.90
CA ASN A 36 -4.29 11.75 13.35
C ASN A 36 -4.76 10.41 12.78
N LYS A 37 -5.67 10.40 11.78
CA LYS A 37 -6.25 9.17 11.24
C LYS A 37 -5.67 8.84 9.88
N ILE A 38 -5.49 7.55 9.63
CA ILE A 38 -5.12 6.97 8.33
C ILE A 38 -6.37 6.38 7.69
N LEU A 39 -6.57 6.64 6.39
CA LEU A 39 -7.57 5.94 5.59
C LEU A 39 -7.08 4.53 5.28
N LEU A 40 -7.76 3.53 5.79
CA LEU A 40 -7.54 2.13 5.46
C LEU A 40 -8.56 1.65 4.44
N GLN A 41 -8.16 0.68 3.62
CA GLN A 41 -9.03 -0.08 2.75
C GLN A 41 -9.07 -1.55 3.18
N ARG A 42 -10.23 -2.18 3.05
CA ARG A 42 -10.39 -3.63 3.15
C ARG A 42 -10.44 -4.22 1.76
N ARG A 43 -9.53 -5.13 1.47
CA ARG A 43 -9.37 -5.71 0.13
C ARG A 43 -10.59 -6.50 -0.28
N ALA A 44 -11.03 -6.35 -1.54
CA ALA A 44 -12.13 -7.15 -2.09
C ALA A 44 -11.85 -8.65 -2.00
N LEU A 45 -12.90 -9.46 -1.85
CA LEU A 45 -12.77 -10.92 -1.72
C LEU A 45 -12.25 -11.59 -3.00
N GLY A 46 -12.40 -10.95 -4.17
CA GLY A 46 -11.88 -11.42 -5.44
C GLY A 46 -10.37 -11.25 -5.65
N LYS A 47 -9.65 -10.64 -4.70
CA LYS A 47 -8.19 -10.46 -4.83
C LYS A 47 -7.45 -11.78 -4.77
N TYR A 48 -6.43 -11.96 -5.61
CA TYR A 48 -5.68 -13.22 -5.74
C TYR A 48 -4.85 -13.58 -4.49
N HIS A 49 -4.42 -12.58 -3.70
CA HIS A 49 -3.82 -12.79 -2.36
C HIS A 49 -4.43 -11.85 -1.33
N THR A 50 -4.35 -12.22 -0.07
CA THR A 50 -4.83 -11.45 1.10
C THR A 50 -6.24 -10.84 0.93
N PRO A 51 -7.24 -11.61 0.38
CA PRO A 51 -8.61 -11.11 0.27
C PRO A 51 -9.21 -10.83 1.65
N GLY A 52 -10.00 -9.77 1.77
CA GLY A 52 -10.71 -9.42 3.00
C GLY A 52 -9.86 -8.84 4.12
N LEU A 53 -8.54 -8.70 3.94
CA LEU A 53 -7.66 -8.10 4.94
C LEU A 53 -7.61 -6.57 4.81
N TRP A 54 -7.35 -5.90 5.92
CA TRP A 54 -7.12 -4.47 5.98
C TRP A 54 -5.72 -4.11 5.49
N ALA A 55 -5.64 -3.12 4.62
CA ALA A 55 -4.42 -2.54 4.07
C ALA A 55 -4.40 -1.02 4.30
N ASN A 56 -3.25 -0.39 4.08
CA ASN A 56 -3.15 1.07 3.98
C ASN A 56 -3.97 1.59 2.80
N THR A 57 -4.00 2.90 2.58
CA THR A 57 -4.92 3.54 1.63
C THR A 57 -4.81 2.97 0.22
N CYS A 58 -3.59 2.72 -0.28
CA CYS A 58 -3.38 2.08 -1.57
C CYS A 58 -2.01 1.39 -1.60
N CYS A 59 -1.96 0.15 -2.13
CA CYS A 59 -0.73 -0.59 -2.41
C CYS A 59 -0.80 -1.15 -3.82
N THR A 60 0.23 -0.89 -4.62
CA THR A 60 0.21 -1.23 -6.04
C THR A 60 1.62 -1.36 -6.63
N HIS A 61 1.68 -1.72 -7.90
CA HIS A 61 2.90 -1.78 -8.68
C HIS A 61 2.81 -0.80 -9.86
N PRO A 62 3.85 -0.03 -10.16
CA PRO A 62 3.89 0.76 -11.38
C PRO A 62 3.93 -0.16 -12.60
N TYR A 63 3.39 0.30 -13.70
CA TYR A 63 3.64 -0.33 -14.98
C TYR A 63 5.10 -0.11 -15.39
N TRP A 64 5.58 -0.92 -16.33
CA TRP A 64 6.90 -0.71 -16.90
C TRP A 64 7.01 0.70 -17.49
N ASN A 65 8.02 1.46 -17.08
CA ASN A 65 8.26 2.87 -17.42
C ASN A 65 7.23 3.89 -16.87
N GLU A 66 6.31 3.48 -16.00
CA GLU A 66 5.42 4.42 -15.32
C GLU A 66 6.17 5.18 -14.22
N ILE A 67 5.94 6.47 -14.10
CA ILE A 67 6.46 7.29 -13.02
C ILE A 67 5.75 6.94 -11.71
N ASP A 68 6.50 6.82 -10.63
CA ASP A 68 5.99 6.31 -9.34
C ASP A 68 4.84 7.19 -8.77
N THR A 69 4.91 8.52 -8.91
CA THR A 69 3.83 9.44 -8.51
C THR A 69 2.58 9.33 -9.38
N ASP A 70 2.76 9.08 -10.68
CA ASP A 70 1.64 8.92 -11.60
C ASP A 70 0.90 7.62 -11.31
N CYS A 71 1.64 6.54 -11.04
CA CYS A 71 1.10 5.28 -10.56
C CYS A 71 0.29 5.46 -9.27
N ALA A 72 0.83 6.16 -8.27
CA ALA A 72 0.15 6.43 -7.01
C ALA A 72 -1.18 7.17 -7.24
N SER A 73 -1.15 8.25 -8.03
CA SER A 73 -2.35 9.06 -8.35
C SER A 73 -3.39 8.25 -9.12
N ARG A 74 -2.96 7.53 -10.16
CA ARG A 74 -3.83 6.67 -10.96
C ARG A 74 -4.55 5.63 -10.09
N ARG A 75 -3.81 4.92 -9.24
CA ARG A 75 -4.38 3.85 -8.43
C ARG A 75 -5.27 4.37 -7.29
N LEU A 76 -4.95 5.51 -6.69
CA LEU A 76 -5.86 6.17 -5.75
C LEU A 76 -7.21 6.50 -6.40
N PHE A 77 -7.18 6.95 -7.66
CA PHE A 77 -8.41 7.21 -8.41
C PHE A 77 -9.14 5.91 -8.78
N GLU A 78 -8.44 4.91 -9.32
CA GLU A 78 -9.04 3.63 -9.75
C GLU A 78 -9.67 2.84 -8.58
N GLU A 79 -9.03 2.83 -7.41
CA GLU A 79 -9.48 2.06 -6.25
C GLU A 79 -10.48 2.82 -5.37
N LEU A 80 -10.33 4.15 -5.21
CA LEU A 80 -11.04 4.94 -4.19
C LEU A 80 -11.67 6.23 -4.73
N HIS A 81 -11.53 6.54 -6.02
CA HIS A 81 -11.93 7.81 -6.66
C HIS A 81 -11.35 9.05 -5.95
N LEU A 82 -10.14 8.91 -5.41
CA LEU A 82 -9.40 10.02 -4.83
C LEU A 82 -8.55 10.69 -5.92
N SER A 83 -8.76 11.98 -6.14
CA SER A 83 -7.98 12.84 -7.04
C SER A 83 -7.42 14.05 -6.30
N ASP A 84 -6.51 14.76 -6.98
CA ASP A 84 -5.98 16.06 -6.55
C ASP A 84 -5.30 16.07 -5.18
N LEU A 85 -4.83 14.91 -4.72
CA LEU A 85 -4.06 14.80 -3.49
C LEU A 85 -2.60 15.21 -3.74
N LYS A 86 -2.08 16.09 -2.90
CA LYS A 86 -0.66 16.42 -2.89
C LYS A 86 0.11 15.27 -2.24
N LEU A 87 0.78 14.46 -3.07
CA LEU A 87 1.60 13.34 -2.63
C LEU A 87 2.99 13.82 -2.23
N GLU A 88 3.42 13.46 -1.03
CA GLU A 88 4.78 13.68 -0.51
C GLU A 88 5.50 12.33 -0.46
N ASN A 89 6.69 12.27 -1.08
CA ASN A 89 7.54 11.10 -1.01
C ASN A 89 8.21 11.01 0.37
N ARG A 90 8.14 9.84 1.00
CA ARG A 90 8.74 9.53 2.31
C ARG A 90 9.89 8.53 2.21
N GLY A 91 10.43 8.34 1.00
CA GLY A 91 11.54 7.43 0.73
C GLY A 91 11.11 6.00 0.50
N LYS A 92 12.06 5.07 0.61
CA LYS A 92 11.88 3.67 0.24
C LYS A 92 11.92 2.76 1.44
N ILE A 93 11.15 1.66 1.33
CA ILE A 93 11.19 0.53 2.25
C ILE A 93 11.40 -0.72 1.40
N GLU A 94 12.32 -1.58 1.79
CA GLU A 94 12.46 -2.92 1.19
C GLU A 94 11.96 -3.96 2.19
N TYR A 95 11.10 -4.87 1.72
CA TYR A 95 10.66 -6.00 2.52
C TYR A 95 10.41 -7.25 1.68
N ARG A 96 10.38 -8.39 2.37
CA ARG A 96 9.98 -9.67 1.80
C ARG A 96 8.96 -10.33 2.71
N ALA A 97 7.81 -10.74 2.15
CA ALA A 97 6.72 -11.35 2.90
C ALA A 97 6.06 -12.47 2.09
N ASP A 98 5.69 -13.56 2.77
CA ASP A 98 4.75 -14.55 2.26
C ASP A 98 3.33 -13.95 2.35
N VAL A 99 2.60 -13.98 1.24
CA VAL A 99 1.22 -13.48 1.16
C VAL A 99 0.20 -14.59 0.94
N GLY A 100 0.62 -15.82 1.13
CA GLY A 100 -0.18 -17.02 0.99
C GLY A 100 -0.24 -17.55 -0.44
N LYS A 101 -0.75 -18.78 -0.59
CA LYS A 101 -0.91 -19.47 -1.88
C LYS A 101 0.40 -19.62 -2.68
N GLY A 102 1.55 -19.67 -1.99
CA GLY A 102 2.85 -19.78 -2.64
C GLY A 102 3.32 -18.48 -3.31
N LEU A 103 2.72 -17.35 -2.97
CA LEU A 103 3.10 -16.04 -3.51
C LEU A 103 3.96 -15.27 -2.50
N ILE A 104 4.95 -14.58 -3.02
CA ILE A 104 5.92 -13.80 -2.24
C ILE A 104 5.94 -12.36 -2.75
N GLU A 105 5.77 -11.42 -1.85
CA GLU A 105 6.11 -10.02 -2.08
C GLU A 105 7.57 -9.79 -1.65
N HIS A 106 8.44 -9.49 -2.60
CA HIS A 106 9.79 -8.99 -2.34
C HIS A 106 9.88 -7.62 -3.00
N GLU A 107 9.53 -6.60 -2.26
CA GLU A 107 9.26 -5.28 -2.81
C GLU A 107 10.26 -4.23 -2.36
N VAL A 108 10.65 -3.37 -3.31
CA VAL A 108 11.23 -2.06 -3.04
C VAL A 108 10.11 -1.05 -3.24
N VAL A 109 9.57 -0.60 -2.13
CA VAL A 109 8.35 0.21 -2.09
C VAL A 109 8.69 1.68 -1.96
N GLU A 110 8.22 2.50 -2.90
CA GLU A 110 8.19 3.96 -2.74
C GLU A 110 7.01 4.34 -1.87
N ILE A 111 7.26 5.05 -0.77
CA ILE A 111 6.23 5.47 0.19
C ILE A 111 5.79 6.89 -0.13
N PHE A 112 4.48 7.07 -0.29
CA PHE A 112 3.85 8.37 -0.43
C PHE A 112 2.86 8.63 0.70
N ILE A 113 2.79 9.86 1.16
CA ILE A 113 1.75 10.33 2.05
C ILE A 113 0.98 11.49 1.43
N ALA A 114 -0.28 11.64 1.80
CA ALA A 114 -1.07 12.83 1.55
C ALA A 114 -1.81 13.22 2.83
N THR A 115 -1.73 14.50 3.20
CA THR A 115 -2.46 15.04 4.36
C THR A 115 -3.58 15.94 3.87
N CYS A 116 -4.81 15.62 4.28
CA CYS A 116 -6.01 16.33 3.89
C CYS A 116 -6.47 17.27 5.02
N ALA A 117 -6.80 18.52 4.68
CA ALA A 117 -7.39 19.48 5.62
C ALA A 117 -8.82 19.08 6.03
N ASN A 118 -9.55 18.44 5.14
CA ASN A 118 -10.88 17.88 5.36
C ASN A 118 -10.90 16.42 4.86
N PRO A 119 -11.74 15.53 5.44
CA PRO A 119 -11.82 14.16 4.97
C PRO A 119 -12.36 14.16 3.52
N PRO A 120 -11.60 13.61 2.56
CA PRO A 120 -12.05 13.53 1.19
C PRO A 120 -13.25 12.58 1.07
N LYS A 121 -14.09 12.84 0.05
CA LYS A 121 -15.14 11.88 -0.32
C LYS A 121 -14.47 10.66 -0.96
N VAL A 122 -14.67 9.50 -0.38
CA VAL A 122 -14.13 8.22 -0.86
C VAL A 122 -15.25 7.43 -1.52
N ILE A 123 -15.02 6.92 -2.72
CA ILE A 123 -15.95 6.04 -3.44
C ILE A 123 -15.16 4.78 -3.83
N PRO A 124 -15.23 3.70 -3.02
CA PRO A 124 -14.51 2.47 -3.31
C PRO A 124 -14.98 1.81 -4.61
N ASN A 125 -14.03 1.33 -5.40
CA ASN A 125 -14.30 0.41 -6.48
C ASN A 125 -14.51 -1.00 -5.88
N PRO A 126 -15.71 -1.60 -5.97
CA PRO A 126 -16.02 -2.86 -5.30
C PRO A 126 -15.19 -4.07 -5.81
N GLU A 127 -14.60 -3.99 -7.01
CA GLU A 127 -13.70 -5.03 -7.52
C GLU A 127 -12.33 -5.02 -6.80
N GLU A 128 -11.96 -3.87 -6.24
CA GLU A 128 -10.68 -3.68 -5.55
C GLU A 128 -10.84 -3.60 -4.03
N VAL A 129 -11.86 -2.88 -3.57
CA VAL A 129 -12.04 -2.47 -2.17
C VAL A 129 -13.48 -2.71 -1.72
N MET A 130 -13.67 -3.55 -0.70
CA MET A 130 -15.00 -3.85 -0.16
C MET A 130 -15.44 -2.89 0.94
N GLU A 131 -14.50 -2.22 1.62
CA GLU A 131 -14.77 -1.35 2.76
C GLU A 131 -13.63 -0.36 2.97
N VAL A 132 -13.91 0.83 3.49
CA VAL A 132 -12.91 1.81 3.92
C VAL A 132 -13.23 2.32 5.32
N LYS A 133 -12.20 2.69 6.09
CA LYS A 133 -12.37 3.33 7.40
C LYS A 133 -11.21 4.26 7.73
N TRP A 134 -11.49 5.29 8.51
CA TRP A 134 -10.50 6.14 9.14
C TRP A 134 -10.15 5.57 10.53
N VAL A 135 -8.86 5.31 10.76
CA VAL A 135 -8.37 4.76 12.04
C VAL A 135 -7.27 5.65 12.57
N ASP A 136 -7.32 5.96 13.87
CA ASP A 136 -6.22 6.67 14.53
C ASP A 136 -4.92 5.86 14.38
N GLN A 137 -3.82 6.55 14.05
CA GLN A 137 -2.56 5.89 13.72
C GLN A 137 -1.93 5.13 14.90
N ILE A 138 -2.12 5.62 16.14
CA ILE A 138 -1.63 4.94 17.35
C ILE A 138 -2.52 3.73 17.66
N GLU A 139 -3.83 3.89 17.52
CA GLU A 139 -4.79 2.78 17.65
C GLU A 139 -4.49 1.69 16.63
N LEU A 140 -4.19 2.06 15.38
CA LEU A 140 -3.83 1.11 14.32
C LEU A 140 -2.56 0.32 14.69
N ALA A 141 -1.51 1.00 15.15
CA ALA A 141 -0.26 0.34 15.55
C ALA A 141 -0.50 -0.69 16.68
N ASN A 142 -1.41 -0.40 17.62
CA ASN A 142 -1.79 -1.33 18.67
C ASN A 142 -2.63 -2.49 18.14
N LYS A 143 -3.63 -2.21 17.28
CA LYS A 143 -4.48 -3.25 16.68
C LYS A 143 -3.68 -4.24 15.84
N VAL A 144 -2.71 -3.76 15.07
CA VAL A 144 -1.81 -4.62 14.26
C VAL A 144 -1.00 -5.59 15.13
N LYS A 145 -0.63 -5.19 16.35
CA LYS A 145 0.05 -6.07 17.33
C LYS A 145 -0.89 -7.10 17.93
N LEU A 146 -2.12 -6.70 18.27
CA LEU A 146 -3.07 -7.54 18.97
C LEU A 146 -3.81 -8.52 18.04
N ASN A 147 -4.14 -8.09 16.85
CA ASN A 147 -4.94 -8.84 15.88
C ASN A 147 -4.25 -8.90 14.50
N PRO A 148 -3.02 -9.45 14.40
CA PRO A 148 -2.23 -9.39 13.16
C PRO A 148 -2.93 -10.01 11.95
N ASP A 149 -3.80 -11.00 12.16
CA ASP A 149 -4.48 -11.74 11.09
C ASP A 149 -5.59 -10.92 10.37
N GLU A 150 -5.97 -9.78 10.92
CA GLU A 150 -6.90 -8.85 10.27
C GLU A 150 -6.20 -7.96 9.21
N PHE A 151 -4.87 -7.91 9.22
CA PHE A 151 -4.08 -6.96 8.46
C PHE A 151 -3.14 -7.63 7.47
N THR A 152 -2.95 -6.98 6.32
CA THR A 152 -2.01 -7.47 5.32
C THR A 152 -0.57 -7.51 5.86
N PRO A 153 0.27 -8.45 5.40
CA PRO A 153 1.65 -8.56 5.86
C PRO A 153 2.43 -7.25 5.73
N TRP A 154 2.27 -6.52 4.63
CA TRP A 154 2.97 -5.24 4.43
C TRP A 154 2.50 -4.14 5.38
N LEU A 155 1.18 -4.00 5.64
CA LEU A 155 0.70 -3.01 6.62
C LEU A 155 1.26 -3.30 8.01
N ARG A 156 1.36 -4.56 8.39
CA ARG A 156 2.00 -4.98 9.64
C ARG A 156 3.47 -4.56 9.69
N ILE A 157 4.21 -4.80 8.60
CA ILE A 157 5.63 -4.40 8.48
C ILE A 157 5.76 -2.88 8.64
N TYR A 158 4.94 -2.12 7.94
CA TYR A 158 4.94 -0.65 8.00
C TYR A 158 4.67 -0.15 9.42
N MET A 159 3.60 -0.60 10.04
CA MET A 159 3.20 -0.11 11.36
C MET A 159 4.14 -0.55 12.48
N LEU A 160 4.80 -1.71 12.36
CA LEU A 160 5.67 -2.25 13.40
C LEU A 160 7.13 -1.82 13.27
N LYS A 161 7.62 -1.57 12.05
CA LYS A 161 9.05 -1.34 11.78
C LYS A 161 9.36 0.04 11.18
N HIS A 162 8.37 0.68 10.53
CA HIS A 162 8.57 1.91 9.76
C HIS A 162 7.57 3.00 10.13
N PHE A 163 6.99 2.91 11.33
CA PHE A 163 5.94 3.84 11.78
C PHE A 163 6.39 5.31 11.72
N GLU A 164 7.60 5.61 12.19
CA GLU A 164 8.14 6.98 12.20
C GLU A 164 8.33 7.57 10.79
N GLN A 165 8.69 6.73 9.81
CA GLN A 165 8.84 7.15 8.42
C GLN A 165 7.49 7.47 7.77
N ILE A 166 6.45 6.72 8.15
CA ILE A 166 5.11 6.78 7.56
C ILE A 166 4.22 7.77 8.29
N SER A 167 4.30 7.81 9.63
CA SER A 167 3.46 8.69 10.44
C SER A 167 3.62 10.14 10.00
N GLY A 168 2.50 10.81 9.79
CA GLY A 168 2.49 12.27 9.69
C GLY A 168 3.02 12.86 10.99
N THR A 169 3.67 14.03 10.92
CA THR A 169 4.13 14.75 12.10
C THR A 169 2.94 14.91 13.06
N ILE A 170 2.99 14.24 14.20
CA ILE A 170 2.03 14.48 15.28
C ILE A 170 2.38 15.87 15.79
N THR A 171 1.68 16.90 15.30
CA THR A 171 1.71 18.22 15.95
C THR A 171 1.04 18.04 17.29
N ALA A 172 1.85 18.10 18.33
CA ALA A 172 1.41 18.13 19.72
C ALA A 172 0.51 19.35 19.99
#